data_0310ef92784180970b708ffabd631f87
#
_entry.id   0310ef92784180970b708ffabd631f87
#
_cell.length_a   1.000
_cell.length_b   1.000
_cell.length_c   1.000
_cell.angle_alpha   90.00
_cell.angle_beta   90.00
_cell.angle_gamma   90.00
#
_symmetry.space_group_name_H-M   'P 1'
#
loop_
_entity.id
_entity.type
_entity.pdbx_description
1 polymer ?
#
loop_
_entity_poly.entity_id
_entity_poly.type
_entity_poly.pdbx_seq_one_letter_code
_entity_poly.pdbx_strand_id
1 'polypeptide(L)'
;MLNGLIGVNRALTRRRPHLQISRALLPQVHKAFGGELRALFVGGAFTEPATLQFFYDLGIQVGNGYGCTEAGTSITLNDFKPFRADTVGKPLPGMEVKIVNPDAEGIGEVTVSGKTIMSHYLDDPEMTAETIVNGWLMTGDLGRFDAMGHLQLFGRKKNMIVTEEGKNIYPEDIETYFEGLAIKEFCVFAANYLWPARTMVGEQLVLVLHPDAGQKIDESAVASIAERNRRLLNYKRISGYLIWESDFPRTASLKIKRNELAEQIRGQRDRSAVVPL
;
A
#
# COMPACT_ATOMS: atom_id res chain seq x y z
N MET A 1 2.59 -9.08 29.55
CA MET A 1 1.30 -9.73 29.92
C MET A 1 0.27 -9.62 28.79
N LEU A 2 -0.06 -8.44 28.26
CA LEU A 2 -1.06 -8.28 27.18
C LEU A 2 -0.71 -9.08 25.91
N ASN A 3 0.52 -8.97 25.40
CA ASN A 3 0.96 -9.71 24.20
C ASN A 3 0.88 -11.25 24.39
N GLY A 4 1.09 -11.75 25.60
CA GLY A 4 0.89 -13.17 25.91
C GLY A 4 -0.57 -13.60 25.83
N LEU A 5 -1.50 -12.77 26.33
CA LEU A 5 -2.95 -13.02 26.23
C LEU A 5 -3.45 -12.94 24.77
N ILE A 6 -2.94 -12.00 23.98
CA ILE A 6 -3.22 -11.93 22.55
C ILE A 6 -2.73 -13.19 21.84
N GLY A 7 -1.52 -13.67 22.17
CA GLY A 7 -0.99 -14.93 21.64
C GLY A 7 -1.85 -16.14 21.98
N VAL A 8 -2.34 -16.26 23.20
CA VAL A 8 -3.28 -17.31 23.63
C VAL A 8 -4.60 -17.18 22.86
N ASN A 9 -5.17 -15.96 22.79
CA ASN A 9 -6.39 -15.72 22.03
C ASN A 9 -6.23 -16.12 20.56
N ARG A 10 -5.14 -15.71 19.92
CA ARG A 10 -4.78 -16.10 18.56
C ARG A 10 -4.74 -17.62 18.39
N ALA A 11 -4.10 -18.35 19.29
CA ALA A 11 -4.02 -19.81 19.23
C ALA A 11 -5.41 -20.46 19.28
N LEU A 12 -6.31 -19.96 20.14
CA LEU A 12 -7.67 -20.46 20.29
C LEU A 12 -8.60 -20.05 19.13
N THR A 13 -8.39 -18.89 18.54
CA THR A 13 -9.26 -18.31 17.51
C THR A 13 -8.71 -18.42 16.09
N ARG A 14 -7.49 -18.96 15.92
CA ARG A 14 -6.73 -19.02 14.65
C ARG A 14 -7.52 -19.52 13.45
N ARG A 15 -8.41 -20.48 13.65
CA ARG A 15 -9.25 -21.03 12.56
C ARG A 15 -10.55 -20.27 12.37
N ARG A 16 -11.05 -19.60 13.40
CA ARG A 16 -12.30 -18.83 13.38
C ARG A 16 -12.23 -17.76 14.46
N PRO A 17 -12.37 -16.46 14.14
CA PRO A 17 -12.51 -15.42 15.13
C PRO A 17 -13.70 -15.78 16.04
N HIS A 18 -13.46 -15.79 17.35
CA HIS A 18 -14.48 -16.10 18.32
C HIS A 18 -14.62 -14.96 19.32
N LEU A 19 -15.50 -14.02 18.99
CA LEU A 19 -15.64 -12.76 19.71
C LEU A 19 -15.92 -12.95 21.22
N GLN A 20 -16.74 -13.94 21.58
CA GLN A 20 -17.06 -14.21 23.00
C GLN A 20 -15.83 -14.70 23.77
N ILE A 21 -15.03 -15.61 23.20
CA ILE A 21 -13.78 -16.08 23.82
C ILE A 21 -12.81 -14.92 23.96
N SER A 22 -12.67 -14.14 22.90
CA SER A 22 -11.78 -12.97 22.89
C SER A 22 -12.19 -11.91 23.90
N ARG A 23 -13.48 -11.61 24.06
CA ARG A 23 -13.99 -10.70 25.07
C ARG A 23 -13.71 -11.19 26.49
N ALA A 24 -13.81 -12.50 26.73
CA ALA A 24 -13.50 -13.09 28.01
C ALA A 24 -12.00 -13.02 28.37
N LEU A 25 -11.12 -13.25 27.38
CA LEU A 25 -9.66 -13.22 27.56
C LEU A 25 -9.07 -11.81 27.57
N LEU A 26 -9.66 -10.89 26.80
CA LEU A 26 -9.15 -9.54 26.55
C LEU A 26 -10.21 -8.45 26.84
N PRO A 27 -10.86 -8.46 28.03
CA PRO A 27 -11.99 -7.57 28.30
C PRO A 27 -11.62 -6.09 28.28
N GLN A 28 -10.42 -5.73 28.72
CA GLN A 28 -9.94 -4.35 28.72
C GLN A 28 -9.71 -3.82 27.30
N VAL A 29 -9.18 -4.66 26.39
CA VAL A 29 -8.98 -4.30 25.00
C VAL A 29 -10.31 -4.07 24.31
N HIS A 30 -11.25 -5.00 24.45
CA HIS A 30 -12.58 -4.83 23.86
C HIS A 30 -13.33 -3.63 24.45
N LYS A 31 -13.19 -3.34 25.73
CA LYS A 31 -13.77 -2.15 26.37
C LYS A 31 -13.21 -0.85 25.80
N ALA A 32 -11.91 -0.80 25.47
CA ALA A 32 -11.29 0.36 24.81
C ALA A 32 -11.92 0.68 23.46
N PHE A 33 -12.46 -0.34 22.76
CA PHE A 33 -13.23 -0.19 21.50
C PHE A 33 -14.76 -0.14 21.76
N GLY A 34 -15.21 0.26 22.93
CA GLY A 34 -16.63 0.38 23.27
C GLY A 34 -17.33 -0.93 23.67
N GLY A 35 -16.63 -2.08 23.66
CA GLY A 35 -17.14 -3.39 24.08
C GLY A 35 -18.03 -4.12 23.07
N GLU A 36 -18.62 -3.42 22.10
CA GLU A 36 -19.60 -3.99 21.16
C GLU A 36 -19.08 -4.15 19.71
N LEU A 37 -17.83 -3.76 19.44
CA LEU A 37 -17.23 -3.91 18.11
C LEU A 37 -17.22 -5.38 17.67
N ARG A 38 -17.81 -5.69 16.51
CA ARG A 38 -17.95 -7.05 15.96
C ARG A 38 -17.16 -7.24 14.67
N ALA A 39 -17.09 -6.19 13.86
CA ALA A 39 -16.41 -6.21 12.58
C ALA A 39 -15.79 -4.86 12.26
N LEU A 40 -14.70 -4.88 11.52
CA LEU A 40 -14.04 -3.71 10.93
C LEU A 40 -14.08 -3.87 9.41
N PHE A 41 -14.48 -2.81 8.71
CA PHE A 41 -14.32 -2.70 7.28
C PHE A 41 -13.28 -1.64 6.98
N VAL A 42 -12.27 -2.04 6.23
CA VAL A 42 -11.12 -1.20 5.90
C VAL A 42 -11.01 -1.10 4.39
N GLY A 43 -10.78 0.09 3.88
CA GLY A 43 -10.65 0.35 2.44
C GLY A 43 -10.30 1.80 2.15
N GLY A 44 -10.09 2.12 0.87
CA GLY A 44 -9.77 3.48 0.42
C GLY A 44 -8.30 3.86 0.54
N ALA A 45 -7.53 3.23 1.43
CA ALA A 45 -6.09 3.38 1.55
C ALA A 45 -5.43 2.02 1.83
N PHE A 46 -4.12 1.94 1.60
CA PHE A 46 -3.34 0.78 2.01
C PHE A 46 -3.39 0.65 3.54
N THR A 47 -3.58 -0.58 4.00
CA THR A 47 -3.52 -0.90 5.42
C THR A 47 -2.55 -2.06 5.60
N GLU A 48 -1.59 -1.88 6.49
CA GLU A 48 -0.55 -2.86 6.77
C GLU A 48 -1.14 -4.22 7.15
N PRO A 49 -0.70 -5.33 6.54
CA PRO A 49 -1.18 -6.67 6.85
C PRO A 49 -1.07 -7.05 8.33
N ALA A 50 0.00 -6.58 9.01
CA ALA A 50 0.20 -6.83 10.44
C ALA A 50 -0.88 -6.16 11.29
N THR A 51 -1.32 -4.96 10.93
CA THR A 51 -2.43 -4.24 11.59
C THR A 51 -3.76 -4.97 11.39
N LEU A 52 -4.06 -5.40 10.17
CA LEU A 52 -5.28 -6.18 9.88
C LEU A 52 -5.28 -7.50 10.65
N GLN A 53 -4.13 -8.20 10.66
CA GLN A 53 -3.96 -9.44 11.40
C GLN A 53 -4.11 -9.24 12.91
N PHE A 54 -3.62 -8.13 13.47
CA PHE A 54 -3.77 -7.80 14.87
C PHE A 54 -5.25 -7.72 15.28
N PHE A 55 -6.07 -6.99 14.54
CA PHE A 55 -7.51 -6.91 14.82
C PHE A 55 -8.21 -8.26 14.64
N TYR A 56 -7.83 -9.03 13.64
CA TYR A 56 -8.34 -10.39 13.46
C TYR A 56 -7.97 -11.31 14.65
N ASP A 57 -6.73 -11.19 15.16
CA ASP A 57 -6.25 -11.93 16.33
C ASP A 57 -6.95 -11.52 17.63
N LEU A 58 -7.56 -10.32 17.68
CA LEU A 58 -8.47 -9.91 18.75
C LEU A 58 -9.88 -10.54 18.64
N GLY A 59 -10.12 -11.43 17.67
CA GLY A 59 -11.42 -12.05 17.45
C GLY A 59 -12.45 -11.15 16.74
N ILE A 60 -12.01 -10.00 16.22
CA ILE A 60 -12.85 -9.07 15.45
C ILE A 60 -12.80 -9.50 13.98
N GLN A 61 -13.94 -9.58 13.31
CA GLN A 61 -13.96 -9.84 11.88
C GLN A 61 -13.39 -8.64 11.12
N VAL A 62 -12.48 -8.88 10.18
CA VAL A 62 -11.86 -7.82 9.37
C VAL A 62 -12.24 -8.03 7.91
N GLY A 63 -12.90 -7.06 7.33
CA GLY A 63 -13.18 -6.96 5.91
C GLY A 63 -12.25 -5.93 5.27
N ASN A 64 -11.15 -6.38 4.66
CA ASN A 64 -10.29 -5.52 3.86
C ASN A 64 -10.79 -5.51 2.42
N GLY A 65 -11.14 -4.34 1.89
CA GLY A 65 -11.71 -4.16 0.55
C GLY A 65 -10.92 -3.18 -0.29
N TYR A 66 -11.03 -3.36 -1.60
CA TYR A 66 -10.46 -2.48 -2.60
C TYR A 66 -11.55 -1.91 -3.49
N GLY A 67 -11.36 -0.66 -3.89
CA GLY A 67 -12.22 0.01 -4.84
C GLY A 67 -11.80 1.45 -5.11
N CYS A 68 -12.51 2.07 -6.02
CA CYS A 68 -12.33 3.46 -6.42
C CYS A 68 -13.69 4.12 -6.66
N THR A 69 -13.70 5.43 -6.75
CA THR A 69 -14.91 6.22 -7.01
C THR A 69 -15.57 5.84 -8.33
N GLU A 70 -14.74 5.60 -9.34
CA GLU A 70 -15.14 5.22 -10.70
C GLU A 70 -15.87 3.87 -10.77
N ALA A 71 -15.68 3.03 -9.77
CA ALA A 71 -16.35 1.72 -9.64
C ALA A 71 -17.51 1.70 -8.64
N GLY A 72 -17.96 2.86 -8.18
CA GLY A 72 -19.02 2.97 -7.17
C GLY A 72 -18.56 2.51 -5.79
N THR A 73 -17.31 2.73 -5.46
CA THR A 73 -16.57 2.49 -4.21
C THR A 73 -15.93 1.11 -4.04
N SER A 74 -16.67 0.00 -4.14
CA SER A 74 -16.15 -1.32 -3.76
C SER A 74 -16.11 -2.28 -4.94
N ILE A 75 -14.93 -2.84 -5.20
CA ILE A 75 -14.66 -3.83 -6.25
C ILE A 75 -14.49 -5.23 -5.64
N THR A 76 -13.68 -5.32 -4.59
CA THR A 76 -13.39 -6.59 -3.91
C THR A 76 -13.57 -6.46 -2.41
N LEU A 77 -13.74 -7.59 -1.74
CA LEU A 77 -13.77 -7.68 -0.29
C LEU A 77 -13.13 -9.00 0.15
N ASN A 78 -12.37 -8.94 1.22
CA ASN A 78 -11.71 -10.11 1.80
C ASN A 78 -12.72 -11.08 2.42
N ASP A 79 -12.43 -12.38 2.29
CA ASP A 79 -13.17 -13.40 3.02
C ASP A 79 -12.92 -13.25 4.53
N PHE A 80 -13.98 -13.33 5.34
CA PHE A 80 -13.80 -13.39 6.78
C PHE A 80 -13.21 -14.73 7.24
N LYS A 81 -13.28 -15.76 6.39
CA LYS A 81 -12.79 -17.13 6.66
C LYS A 81 -12.45 -17.86 5.37
N PRO A 82 -11.21 -18.23 5.15
CA PRO A 82 -10.00 -17.82 5.87
C PRO A 82 -9.68 -16.35 5.58
N PHE A 83 -9.31 -15.61 6.61
CA PHE A 83 -8.83 -14.24 6.45
C PHE A 83 -7.39 -14.24 5.91
N ARG A 84 -7.14 -13.38 4.94
CA ARG A 84 -5.85 -13.18 4.30
C ARG A 84 -5.51 -11.69 4.34
N ALA A 85 -4.67 -11.31 5.31
CA ALA A 85 -4.30 -9.91 5.54
C ALA A 85 -3.49 -9.30 4.37
N ASP A 86 -2.82 -10.14 3.57
CA ASP A 86 -2.00 -9.79 2.42
C ASP A 86 -2.81 -9.60 1.12
N THR A 87 -4.13 -9.62 1.18
CA THR A 87 -5.02 -9.48 0.01
C THR A 87 -6.14 -8.47 0.27
N VAL A 88 -6.74 -8.00 -0.79
CA VAL A 88 -7.96 -7.19 -0.75
C VAL A 88 -9.21 -7.99 -1.13
N GLY A 89 -9.09 -9.32 -1.13
CA GLY A 89 -10.19 -10.25 -1.28
C GLY A 89 -10.62 -10.57 -2.71
N LYS A 90 -11.85 -11.01 -2.84
CA LYS A 90 -12.45 -11.48 -4.09
C LYS A 90 -13.39 -10.43 -4.67
N PRO A 91 -13.63 -10.48 -6.00
CA PRO A 91 -14.63 -9.63 -6.62
C PRO A 91 -15.99 -9.77 -5.94
N LEU A 92 -16.63 -8.63 -5.71
CA LEU A 92 -18.00 -8.60 -5.18
C LEU A 92 -19.00 -9.14 -6.23
N PRO A 93 -20.15 -9.66 -5.80
CA PRO A 93 -21.19 -10.11 -6.72
C PRO A 93 -21.57 -9.00 -7.72
N GLY A 94 -21.53 -9.34 -9.03
CA GLY A 94 -21.81 -8.40 -10.10
C GLY A 94 -20.62 -7.56 -10.57
N MET A 95 -19.44 -7.76 -9.97
CA MET A 95 -18.17 -7.19 -10.43
C MET A 95 -17.33 -8.28 -11.11
N GLU A 96 -16.79 -7.97 -12.27
CA GLU A 96 -15.77 -8.79 -12.94
C GLU A 96 -14.43 -8.07 -12.85
N VAL A 97 -13.38 -8.80 -12.50
CA VAL A 97 -12.02 -8.26 -12.38
C VAL A 97 -11.07 -9.10 -13.24
N LYS A 98 -10.23 -8.43 -14.03
CA LYS A 98 -9.20 -9.07 -14.86
C LYS A 98 -7.85 -8.39 -14.64
N ILE A 99 -6.79 -9.14 -14.82
CA ILE A 99 -5.43 -8.63 -14.87
C ILE A 99 -5.01 -8.55 -16.34
N VAL A 100 -4.67 -7.35 -16.79
CA VAL A 100 -4.30 -7.09 -18.19
C VAL A 100 -2.79 -6.87 -18.29
N ASN A 101 -2.18 -7.43 -19.35
CA ASN A 101 -0.75 -7.37 -19.60
C ASN A 101 0.11 -7.80 -18.40
N PRO A 102 -0.12 -9.01 -17.84
CA PRO A 102 0.66 -9.47 -16.70
C PRO A 102 2.13 -9.72 -17.09
N ASP A 103 3.02 -9.42 -16.16
CA ASP A 103 4.44 -9.77 -16.26
C ASP A 103 4.69 -11.26 -15.92
N ALA A 104 5.97 -11.65 -15.84
CA ALA A 104 6.38 -13.01 -15.53
C ALA A 104 5.93 -13.49 -14.12
N GLU A 105 5.62 -12.55 -13.20
CA GLU A 105 5.12 -12.82 -11.86
C GLU A 105 3.58 -12.81 -11.79
N GLY A 106 2.92 -12.58 -12.93
CA GLY A 106 1.47 -12.48 -13.05
C GLY A 106 0.89 -11.13 -12.61
N ILE A 107 1.75 -10.13 -12.39
CA ILE A 107 1.34 -8.80 -11.96
C ILE A 107 1.05 -7.96 -13.21
N GLY A 108 -0.15 -7.40 -13.29
CA GLY A 108 -0.57 -6.53 -14.38
C GLY A 108 -1.61 -5.53 -13.93
N GLU A 109 -2.14 -4.75 -14.86
CA GLU A 109 -3.15 -3.75 -14.55
C GLU A 109 -4.48 -4.41 -14.18
N VAL A 110 -5.02 -4.02 -13.03
CA VAL A 110 -6.34 -4.43 -12.57
C VAL A 110 -7.39 -3.70 -13.39
N THR A 111 -8.23 -4.44 -14.11
CA THR A 111 -9.36 -3.90 -14.85
C THR A 111 -10.67 -4.46 -14.34
N VAL A 112 -11.72 -3.65 -14.37
CA VAL A 112 -12.98 -3.96 -13.72
C VAL A 112 -14.15 -3.69 -14.65
N SER A 113 -15.14 -4.58 -14.64
CA SER A 113 -16.42 -4.36 -15.30
C SER A 113 -17.55 -4.68 -14.33
N GLY A 114 -18.66 -3.99 -14.44
CA GLY A 114 -19.83 -4.19 -13.57
C GLY A 114 -20.83 -3.05 -13.68
N LYS A 115 -21.99 -3.23 -13.07
CA LYS A 115 -23.11 -2.28 -13.15
C LYS A 115 -22.84 -0.96 -12.40
N THR A 116 -21.88 -0.93 -11.50
CA THR A 116 -21.54 0.23 -10.67
C THR A 116 -20.43 1.09 -11.27
N ILE A 117 -19.86 0.68 -12.41
CA ILE A 117 -18.86 1.47 -13.11
C ILE A 117 -19.48 2.78 -13.60
N MET A 118 -18.79 3.89 -13.40
CA MET A 118 -19.22 5.19 -13.92
C MET A 118 -19.43 5.15 -15.44
N SER A 119 -20.29 6.00 -15.95
CA SER A 119 -20.47 6.14 -17.39
C SER A 119 -19.37 7.00 -18.04
N HIS A 120 -18.95 8.08 -17.38
CA HIS A 120 -17.95 9.03 -17.89
C HIS A 120 -17.48 10.01 -16.80
N TYR A 121 -16.38 10.68 -17.04
CA TYR A 121 -15.99 11.89 -16.30
C TYR A 121 -16.73 13.10 -16.84
N LEU A 122 -17.17 13.97 -15.95
CA LEU A 122 -17.89 15.18 -16.32
C LEU A 122 -16.96 16.13 -17.12
N ASP A 123 -17.40 16.57 -18.28
CA ASP A 123 -16.70 17.48 -19.18
C ASP A 123 -15.28 17.03 -19.60
N ASP A 124 -14.97 15.72 -19.48
CA ASP A 124 -13.68 15.15 -19.86
C ASP A 124 -13.83 13.86 -20.68
N PRO A 125 -14.17 13.97 -21.97
CA PRO A 125 -14.35 12.83 -22.83
C PRO A 125 -13.02 12.12 -23.15
N GLU A 126 -11.89 12.82 -23.16
CA GLU A 126 -10.57 12.23 -23.43
C GLU A 126 -10.18 11.30 -22.30
N MET A 127 -10.19 11.79 -21.05
CA MET A 127 -9.93 10.96 -19.86
C MET A 127 -10.91 9.80 -19.76
N THR A 128 -12.18 10.00 -20.13
CA THR A 128 -13.19 8.94 -20.14
C THR A 128 -12.81 7.84 -21.12
N ALA A 129 -12.39 8.18 -22.35
CA ALA A 129 -12.00 7.20 -23.37
C ALA A 129 -10.71 6.43 -22.99
N GLU A 130 -9.79 7.07 -22.29
CA GLU A 130 -8.57 6.41 -21.75
C GLU A 130 -8.89 5.47 -20.58
N THR A 131 -9.87 5.86 -19.75
CA THR A 131 -10.19 5.13 -18.51
C THR A 131 -11.18 3.99 -18.74
N ILE A 132 -12.17 4.17 -19.66
CA ILE A 132 -13.16 3.14 -19.97
C ILE A 132 -12.92 2.60 -21.38
N VAL A 133 -12.31 1.43 -21.46
CA VAL A 133 -11.93 0.78 -22.71
C VAL A 133 -12.77 -0.48 -22.92
N ASN A 134 -13.61 -0.49 -23.98
CA ASN A 134 -14.48 -1.64 -24.29
C ASN A 134 -15.37 -2.11 -23.13
N GLY A 135 -15.87 -1.18 -22.30
CA GLY A 135 -16.71 -1.48 -21.13
C GLY A 135 -15.95 -1.93 -19.89
N TRP A 136 -14.61 -1.83 -19.91
CA TRP A 136 -13.73 -2.12 -18.78
C TRP A 136 -13.12 -0.84 -18.24
N LEU A 137 -13.23 -0.65 -16.94
CA LEU A 137 -12.54 0.40 -16.22
C LEU A 137 -11.06 0.02 -16.04
N MET A 138 -10.16 0.80 -16.59
CA MET A 138 -8.72 0.72 -16.40
C MET A 138 -8.38 1.45 -15.10
N THR A 139 -8.15 0.70 -14.02
CA THR A 139 -8.00 1.33 -12.69
C THR A 139 -6.68 2.04 -12.48
N GLY A 140 -5.68 1.71 -13.29
CA GLY A 140 -4.30 2.14 -13.10
C GLY A 140 -3.62 1.50 -11.87
N ASP A 141 -4.27 0.58 -11.17
CA ASP A 141 -3.68 -0.19 -10.09
C ASP A 141 -3.07 -1.48 -10.64
N LEU A 142 -1.97 -1.93 -10.03
CA LEU A 142 -1.29 -3.17 -10.40
C LEU A 142 -1.59 -4.24 -9.36
N GLY A 143 -1.90 -5.45 -9.85
CA GLY A 143 -2.27 -6.56 -9.00
C GLY A 143 -2.15 -7.91 -9.68
N ARG A 144 -2.36 -8.95 -8.90
CA ARG A 144 -2.52 -10.33 -9.37
C ARG A 144 -3.52 -11.09 -8.51
N PHE A 145 -4.06 -12.17 -9.02
CA PHE A 145 -4.83 -13.11 -8.23
C PHE A 145 -3.94 -14.21 -7.64
N ASP A 146 -4.18 -14.56 -6.39
CA ASP A 146 -3.60 -15.77 -5.80
C ASP A 146 -4.36 -17.03 -6.26
N ALA A 147 -3.87 -18.21 -5.85
CA ALA A 147 -4.48 -19.49 -6.19
C ALA A 147 -5.89 -19.69 -5.63
N MET A 148 -6.31 -18.87 -4.67
CA MET A 148 -7.66 -18.90 -4.08
C MET A 148 -8.61 -17.87 -4.70
N GLY A 149 -8.12 -17.09 -5.67
CA GLY A 149 -8.88 -16.03 -6.34
C GLY A 149 -8.97 -14.72 -5.55
N HIS A 150 -8.07 -14.50 -4.59
CA HIS A 150 -7.96 -13.21 -3.90
C HIS A 150 -7.04 -12.28 -4.66
N LEU A 151 -7.43 -11.02 -4.78
CA LEU A 151 -6.62 -9.97 -5.39
C LEU A 151 -5.56 -9.47 -4.41
N GLN A 152 -4.32 -9.46 -4.85
CA GLN A 152 -3.18 -8.80 -4.21
C GLN A 152 -2.85 -7.54 -5.01
N LEU A 153 -2.67 -6.41 -4.32
CA LEU A 153 -2.27 -5.14 -4.94
C LEU A 153 -0.80 -4.87 -4.66
N PHE A 154 -0.11 -4.29 -5.64
CA PHE A 154 1.33 -4.00 -5.60
C PHE A 154 1.65 -2.50 -5.71
N GLY A 155 0.72 -1.69 -6.24
CA GLY A 155 0.91 -0.26 -6.38
C GLY A 155 0.18 0.32 -7.59
N ARG A 156 0.60 1.51 -8.01
CA ARG A 156 0.05 2.21 -9.17
C ARG A 156 0.94 2.04 -10.39
N LYS A 157 0.33 1.77 -11.55
CA LYS A 157 1.03 1.66 -12.85
C LYS A 157 1.91 2.86 -13.14
N LYS A 158 1.42 4.07 -12.88
CA LYS A 158 2.16 5.33 -13.08
C LYS A 158 3.34 5.53 -12.13
N ASN A 159 3.38 4.81 -11.01
CA ASN A 159 4.46 4.88 -10.03
C ASN A 159 5.49 3.77 -10.23
N MET A 160 5.17 2.76 -11.06
CA MET A 160 6.07 1.65 -11.34
C MET A 160 7.37 2.15 -11.96
N ILE A 161 8.48 1.66 -11.43
CA ILE A 161 9.82 1.95 -11.91
C ILE A 161 10.30 0.71 -12.68
N VAL A 162 10.76 0.91 -13.89
CA VAL A 162 11.35 -0.17 -14.71
C VAL A 162 12.85 -0.01 -14.69
N THR A 163 13.57 -1.05 -14.22
CA THR A 163 15.03 -1.05 -14.23
C THR A 163 15.58 -1.25 -15.65
N GLU A 164 16.86 -0.95 -15.86
CA GLU A 164 17.55 -1.20 -17.14
C GLU A 164 17.48 -2.68 -17.57
N GLU A 165 17.44 -3.59 -16.60
CA GLU A 165 17.28 -5.03 -16.83
C GLU A 165 15.83 -5.46 -17.15
N GLY A 166 14.90 -4.50 -17.23
CA GLY A 166 13.48 -4.76 -17.48
C GLY A 166 12.69 -5.28 -16.26
N LYS A 167 13.24 -5.17 -15.06
CA LYS A 167 12.52 -5.58 -13.83
C LYS A 167 11.61 -4.48 -13.35
N ASN A 168 10.40 -4.86 -12.98
CA ASN A 168 9.42 -3.95 -12.38
C ASN A 168 9.69 -3.77 -10.89
N ILE A 169 9.74 -2.52 -10.46
CA ILE A 169 9.82 -2.13 -9.05
C ILE A 169 8.55 -1.35 -8.71
N TYR A 170 7.91 -1.74 -7.64
CA TYR A 170 6.73 -1.10 -7.10
C TYR A 170 7.15 -0.34 -5.84
N PRO A 171 7.22 1.01 -5.87
CA PRO A 171 7.67 1.80 -4.72
C PRO A 171 6.88 1.51 -3.45
N GLU A 172 5.56 1.35 -3.58
CA GLU A 172 4.67 1.05 -2.47
C GLU A 172 4.98 -0.29 -1.79
N ASP A 173 5.40 -1.31 -2.56
CA ASP A 173 5.85 -2.60 -2.02
C ASP A 173 7.14 -2.46 -1.19
N ILE A 174 8.08 -1.61 -1.67
CA ILE A 174 9.30 -1.32 -0.92
C ILE A 174 9.00 -0.55 0.36
N GLU A 175 8.11 0.42 0.31
CA GLU A 175 7.72 1.24 1.45
C GLU A 175 7.20 0.39 2.62
N THR A 176 6.53 -0.72 2.36
CA THR A 176 6.05 -1.62 3.41
C THR A 176 7.18 -2.19 4.29
N TYR A 177 8.39 -2.32 3.75
CA TYR A 177 9.56 -2.77 4.52
C TYR A 177 10.04 -1.73 5.54
N PHE A 178 9.70 -0.46 5.36
CA PHE A 178 10.10 0.66 6.21
C PHE A 178 9.00 1.09 7.17
N GLU A 179 7.82 0.49 7.13
CA GLU A 179 6.74 0.78 8.07
C GLU A 179 7.14 0.53 9.53
N GLY A 180 6.61 1.35 10.44
CA GLY A 180 6.94 1.28 11.87
C GLY A 180 8.34 1.81 12.23
N LEU A 181 9.03 2.51 11.30
CA LEU A 181 10.15 3.37 11.67
C LEU A 181 9.63 4.57 12.50
N ALA A 182 10.49 5.10 13.39
CA ALA A 182 10.20 6.33 14.14
C ALA A 182 10.39 7.56 13.22
N ILE A 183 9.65 7.60 12.12
CA ILE A 183 9.68 8.66 11.10
C ILE A 183 8.23 8.94 10.73
N LYS A 184 7.86 10.21 10.68
CA LYS A 184 6.48 10.64 10.40
C LYS A 184 5.97 10.10 9.08
N GLU A 185 6.75 10.28 8.01
CA GLU A 185 6.37 9.87 6.66
C GLU A 185 7.60 9.55 5.82
N PHE A 186 7.40 8.72 4.82
CA PHE A 186 8.44 8.43 3.83
C PHE A 186 7.81 8.05 2.47
N CYS A 187 8.61 8.16 1.41
CA CYS A 187 8.19 7.87 0.06
C CYS A 187 9.40 7.43 -0.78
N VAL A 188 9.27 6.36 -1.55
CA VAL A 188 10.34 5.86 -2.43
C VAL A 188 10.19 6.43 -3.83
N PHE A 189 11.27 6.93 -4.38
CA PHE A 189 11.37 7.42 -5.76
C PHE A 189 12.55 6.81 -6.50
N ALA A 190 12.42 6.74 -7.82
CA ALA A 190 13.55 6.58 -8.70
C ALA A 190 14.37 7.89 -8.74
N ALA A 191 15.68 7.82 -8.62
CA ALA A 191 16.52 9.01 -8.69
C ALA A 191 16.40 9.73 -10.04
N ASN A 192 16.28 8.98 -11.13
CA ASN A 192 16.09 9.57 -12.46
C ASN A 192 14.69 10.20 -12.64
N TYR A 193 13.70 9.80 -11.88
CA TYR A 193 12.41 10.47 -11.84
C TYR A 193 12.49 11.81 -11.08
N LEU A 194 13.24 11.87 -9.99
CA LEU A 194 13.48 13.11 -9.26
C LEU A 194 14.38 14.07 -10.06
N TRP A 195 15.49 13.56 -10.60
CA TRP A 195 16.47 14.35 -11.32
C TRP A 195 16.86 13.65 -12.62
N PRO A 196 16.16 13.93 -13.72
CA PRO A 196 16.44 13.32 -15.02
C PRO A 196 17.90 13.54 -15.44
N ALA A 197 18.65 12.45 -15.63
CA ALA A 197 20.02 12.49 -16.09
C ALA A 197 20.09 12.23 -17.59
N ARG A 198 21.05 12.88 -18.28
CA ARG A 198 21.29 12.65 -19.73
C ARG A 198 22.03 11.34 -20.01
N THR A 199 22.68 10.76 -19.00
CA THR A 199 23.38 9.48 -19.10
C THR A 199 22.64 8.44 -18.27
N MET A 200 22.34 7.30 -18.89
CA MET A 200 21.78 6.14 -18.19
C MET A 200 22.85 5.58 -17.24
N VAL A 201 22.78 6.02 -16.00
CA VAL A 201 23.41 5.33 -14.85
C VAL A 201 22.30 4.53 -14.25
N GLY A 202 22.52 3.24 -13.94
CA GLY A 202 21.50 2.32 -13.43
C GLY A 202 20.55 2.96 -12.44
N GLU A 203 19.27 2.56 -12.46
CA GLU A 203 18.23 3.19 -11.66
C GLU A 203 18.55 3.08 -10.17
N GLN A 204 18.67 4.20 -9.50
CA GLN A 204 18.90 4.29 -8.07
C GLN A 204 17.60 4.66 -7.36
N LEU A 205 17.28 3.95 -6.30
CA LEU A 205 16.13 4.26 -5.47
C LEU A 205 16.51 5.18 -4.32
N VAL A 206 15.72 6.21 -4.10
CA VAL A 206 15.89 7.20 -3.04
C VAL A 206 14.69 7.15 -2.11
N LEU A 207 14.97 7.02 -0.81
CA LEU A 207 13.96 7.10 0.24
C LEU A 207 13.86 8.54 0.74
N VAL A 208 12.78 9.23 0.40
CA VAL A 208 12.50 10.57 0.93
C VAL A 208 11.85 10.43 2.29
N LEU A 209 12.45 11.05 3.30
CA LEU A 209 12.07 10.97 4.72
C LEU A 209 11.55 12.31 5.20
N HIS A 210 10.37 12.32 5.81
CA HIS A 210 9.85 13.48 6.52
C HIS A 210 9.84 13.18 8.02
N PRO A 211 10.69 13.83 8.83
CA PRO A 211 10.76 13.62 10.27
C PRO A 211 9.53 14.19 10.98
N ASP A 212 9.26 13.75 12.20
CA ASP A 212 8.32 14.41 13.08
C ASP A 212 8.78 15.85 13.41
N ALA A 213 7.82 16.72 13.67
CA ALA A 213 8.10 18.13 13.94
C ALA A 213 9.11 18.30 15.11
N GLY A 214 10.22 18.95 14.82
CA GLY A 214 11.30 19.20 15.78
C GLY A 214 12.20 18.00 16.07
N GLN A 215 12.00 16.85 15.41
CA GLN A 215 12.90 15.69 15.50
C GLN A 215 13.90 15.69 14.33
N LYS A 216 15.10 15.19 14.60
CA LYS A 216 16.08 14.88 13.56
C LYS A 216 16.11 13.39 13.31
N ILE A 217 16.35 13.01 12.07
CA ILE A 217 16.65 11.61 11.74
C ILE A 217 18.02 11.29 12.40
N ASP A 218 17.99 10.48 13.43
CA ASP A 218 19.18 10.10 14.19
C ASP A 218 19.88 8.87 13.58
N GLU A 219 21.07 8.57 14.10
CA GLU A 219 21.86 7.41 13.64
C GLU A 219 21.11 6.08 13.83
N SER A 220 20.25 5.98 14.83
CA SER A 220 19.48 4.76 15.12
C SER A 220 18.41 4.52 14.08
N ALA A 221 17.73 5.58 13.62
CA ALA A 221 16.77 5.52 12.52
C ALA A 221 17.46 5.12 11.21
N VAL A 222 18.63 5.72 10.90
CA VAL A 222 19.43 5.38 9.72
C VAL A 222 19.92 3.92 9.79
N ALA A 223 20.40 3.46 10.94
CA ALA A 223 20.80 2.06 11.13
C ALA A 223 19.63 1.08 10.90
N SER A 224 18.43 1.44 11.40
CA SER A 224 17.21 0.64 11.18
C SER A 224 16.81 0.59 9.70
N ILE A 225 16.93 1.72 8.99
CA ILE A 225 16.70 1.77 7.53
C ILE A 225 17.70 0.85 6.82
N ALA A 226 18.99 0.97 7.14
CA ALA A 226 20.05 0.18 6.51
C ALA A 226 19.88 -1.35 6.78
N GLU A 227 19.45 -1.73 7.98
CA GLU A 227 19.16 -3.13 8.31
C GLU A 227 18.01 -3.69 7.47
N ARG A 228 16.90 -2.95 7.39
CA ARG A 228 15.73 -3.36 6.61
C ARG A 228 16.03 -3.38 5.12
N ASN A 229 16.80 -2.40 4.62
CA ASN A 229 17.24 -2.32 3.24
C ASN A 229 18.05 -3.58 2.81
N ARG A 230 18.88 -4.13 3.69
CA ARG A 230 19.64 -5.37 3.43
C ARG A 230 18.75 -6.59 3.21
N ARG A 231 17.51 -6.59 3.69
CA ARG A 231 16.54 -7.68 3.51
C ARG A 231 15.86 -7.65 2.15
N LEU A 232 15.94 -6.51 1.45
CA LEU A 232 15.43 -6.36 0.09
C LEU A 232 16.33 -7.06 -0.93
N LEU A 233 15.73 -7.52 -2.03
CA LEU A 233 16.46 -7.98 -3.20
C LEU A 233 17.36 -6.87 -3.75
N ASN A 234 18.50 -7.20 -4.29
CA ASN A 234 19.51 -6.20 -4.70
C ASN A 234 18.95 -5.08 -5.58
N TYR A 235 18.10 -5.41 -6.55
CA TYR A 235 17.51 -4.44 -7.47
C TYR A 235 16.40 -3.58 -6.84
N LYS A 236 15.90 -3.95 -5.65
CA LYS A 236 14.91 -3.20 -4.87
C LYS A 236 15.55 -2.37 -3.74
N ARG A 237 16.86 -2.42 -3.57
CA ARG A 237 17.53 -1.72 -2.48
C ARG A 237 17.57 -0.22 -2.71
N ILE A 238 17.32 0.50 -1.62
CA ILE A 238 17.48 1.95 -1.57
C ILE A 238 18.98 2.27 -1.61
N SER A 239 19.38 3.18 -2.49
CA SER A 239 20.78 3.62 -2.65
C SER A 239 21.16 4.74 -1.69
N GLY A 240 20.17 5.50 -1.23
CA GLY A 240 20.36 6.60 -0.31
C GLY A 240 19.03 7.21 0.14
N TYR A 241 19.09 8.14 1.06
CA TYR A 241 17.92 8.84 1.56
C TYR A 241 18.06 10.36 1.43
N LEU A 242 16.91 11.03 1.37
CA LEU A 242 16.79 12.49 1.33
C LEU A 242 15.90 12.94 2.49
N ILE A 243 16.36 13.90 3.30
CA ILE A 243 15.51 14.51 4.33
C ILE A 243 14.73 15.67 3.72
N TRP A 244 13.40 15.59 3.87
CA TRP A 244 12.45 16.60 3.40
C TRP A 244 11.69 17.17 4.60
N GLU A 245 11.87 18.45 4.87
CA GLU A 245 11.37 19.08 6.09
C GLU A 245 9.91 19.54 6.01
N SER A 246 9.41 19.74 4.79
CA SER A 246 8.02 20.16 4.57
C SER A 246 7.06 18.96 4.56
N ASP A 247 5.80 19.20 4.94
CA ASP A 247 4.75 18.18 4.83
C ASP A 247 4.60 17.67 3.39
N PHE A 248 4.31 16.40 3.25
CA PHE A 248 4.03 15.82 1.92
C PHE A 248 2.68 16.32 1.40
N PRO A 249 2.60 16.77 0.14
CA PRO A 249 1.34 17.17 -0.47
C PRO A 249 0.37 16.00 -0.54
N ARG A 250 -0.91 16.26 -0.20
CA ARG A 250 -1.93 15.22 -0.08
C ARG A 250 -3.20 15.54 -0.84
N THR A 251 -3.90 14.50 -1.24
CA THR A 251 -5.28 14.59 -1.70
C THR A 251 -6.22 14.84 -0.52
N ALA A 252 -7.48 15.18 -0.79
CA ALA A 252 -8.52 15.28 0.24
C ALA A 252 -8.72 13.95 1.02
N SER A 253 -8.39 12.80 0.40
CA SER A 253 -8.41 11.48 1.04
C SER A 253 -7.08 11.11 1.70
N LEU A 254 -6.21 12.08 1.99
CA LEU A 254 -4.92 11.95 2.67
C LEU A 254 -3.83 11.13 1.93
N LYS A 255 -4.02 10.79 0.66
CA LYS A 255 -3.01 10.09 -0.15
C LYS A 255 -1.92 11.05 -0.59
N ILE A 256 -0.66 10.62 -0.56
CA ILE A 256 0.49 11.42 -1.01
C ILE A 256 0.38 11.67 -2.52
N LYS A 257 0.46 12.94 -2.91
CA LYS A 257 0.56 13.38 -4.31
C LYS A 257 2.02 13.29 -4.78
N ARG A 258 2.47 12.08 -5.16
CA ARG A 258 3.88 11.80 -5.49
C ARG A 258 4.45 12.73 -6.56
N ASN A 259 3.68 13.06 -7.60
CA ASN A 259 4.14 13.95 -8.68
C ASN A 259 4.42 15.36 -8.14
N GLU A 260 3.50 15.90 -7.32
CA GLU A 260 3.64 17.22 -6.71
C GLU A 260 4.83 17.26 -5.73
N LEU A 261 5.00 16.21 -4.93
CA LEU A 261 6.16 16.07 -4.04
C LEU A 261 7.47 16.03 -4.85
N ALA A 262 7.52 15.27 -5.93
CA ALA A 262 8.69 15.19 -6.80
C ALA A 262 9.03 16.54 -7.45
N GLU A 263 8.03 17.32 -7.85
CA GLU A 263 8.21 18.68 -8.39
C GLU A 263 8.78 19.62 -7.33
N GLN A 264 8.26 19.58 -6.11
CA GLN A 264 8.76 20.37 -5.01
C GLN A 264 10.23 20.02 -4.68
N ILE A 265 10.56 18.71 -4.65
CA ILE A 265 11.93 18.24 -4.43
C ILE A 265 12.85 18.76 -5.53
N ARG A 266 12.50 18.61 -6.80
CA ARG A 266 13.27 19.11 -7.95
C ARG A 266 13.52 20.62 -7.90
N GLY A 267 12.55 21.38 -7.44
CA GLY A 267 12.65 22.84 -7.32
C GLY A 267 13.54 23.32 -6.18
N GLN A 268 13.81 22.50 -5.17
CA GLN A 268 14.49 22.89 -3.95
C GLN A 268 15.77 22.13 -3.63
N ARG A 269 15.95 20.94 -4.19
CA ARG A 269 17.08 20.04 -3.93
C ARG A 269 17.61 19.45 -5.24
N ASP A 270 18.89 19.26 -5.30
CA ASP A 270 19.54 18.47 -6.35
C ASP A 270 19.98 17.09 -5.83
N ARG A 271 20.55 16.28 -6.71
CA ARG A 271 20.96 14.92 -6.39
C ARG A 271 22.03 14.82 -5.31
N SER A 272 22.82 15.90 -5.08
CA SER A 272 23.87 15.91 -4.05
C SER A 272 23.30 15.93 -2.63
N ALA A 273 22.02 16.26 -2.46
CA ALA A 273 21.33 16.22 -1.18
C ALA A 273 21.00 14.79 -0.71
N VAL A 274 21.16 13.77 -1.57
CA VAL A 274 20.96 12.37 -1.21
C VAL A 274 22.15 11.86 -0.42
N VAL A 275 21.88 11.40 0.80
CA VAL A 275 22.86 10.75 1.67
C VAL A 275 22.90 9.26 1.35
N PRO A 276 24.06 8.68 0.99
CA PRO A 276 24.18 7.24 0.71
C PRO A 276 23.82 6.39 1.94
N LEU A 277 23.24 5.20 1.69
CA LEU A 277 22.91 4.19 2.71
C LEU A 277 23.96 3.07 2.79
#